data_3650015ac876ba45649dc4961f340f37
#
_entry.id   3650015ac876ba45649dc4961f340f37
#
_cell.length_a   1.000
_cell.length_b   1.000
_cell.length_c   1.000
_cell.angle_alpha   90.00
_cell.angle_beta   90.00
_cell.angle_gamma   90.00
#
_symmetry.space_group_name_H-M   'P 1'
#
loop_
_entity.id
_entity.type
_entity.pdbx_description
1 polymer ?
#
loop_
_entity_poly.entity_id
_entity_poly.type
_entity_poly.pdbx_seq_one_letter_code
_entity_poly.pdbx_strand_id
1 'polypeptide(L)'
;AGEGLIGTPGTAGFGVGICPLSSLPAGFTPLPGYNVVGHSNYGNYQFTDGSIMVFVPKFYYRIGHASNPTYATYGVNSVDIKGTDTYADTAEANAAGYALHRAFIDGGAEQAGFFYDKYMTSKNALGTGYVASSILNGLPLSSHAAHNPFSGCTGGANFYYSAVDLPHRRDGSDGNVNASSRFHCASIFQKGAIAKIYMAHGQAAEVNGTGTTNCAWYHATYNFPKGLNNNQAPVAGVISSADVNDTTISFTSDGYSNCGKTGSGSPFAKTTHNGQTCGIADVNGLMWEINIGMTAIATSPAIEAMTAANPCVVTVTGHGKSTGDYAQIGAITQSGWTALNDKIYKLTKVNDNQ
;
A
#
# COMPACT_ATOMS: atom_id res chain seq x y z
N ALA A 1 -6.45 15.82 -19.04
CA ALA A 1 -5.89 15.92 -17.69
C ALA A 1 -4.43 16.34 -17.78
N GLY A 2 -3.99 17.21 -16.87
CA GLY A 2 -2.60 17.64 -16.80
C GLY A 2 -1.70 16.59 -16.15
N GLU A 3 -0.39 16.71 -16.38
CA GLU A 3 0.62 15.89 -15.72
C GLU A 3 0.59 16.11 -14.19
N GLY A 4 0.81 15.06 -13.41
CA GLY A 4 0.90 15.13 -11.96
C GLY A 4 -0.40 15.40 -11.20
N LEU A 5 -1.56 15.39 -11.88
CA LEU A 5 -2.85 15.66 -11.25
C LEU A 5 -3.53 14.39 -10.76
N ILE A 6 -3.99 14.39 -9.50
CA ILE A 6 -4.71 13.25 -8.88
C ILE A 6 -6.19 13.19 -9.28
N GLY A 7 -6.75 14.27 -9.83
CA GLY A 7 -8.17 14.41 -10.12
C GLY A 7 -9.04 14.74 -8.88
N THR A 8 -10.35 14.73 -9.08
CA THR A 8 -11.33 15.06 -8.02
C THR A 8 -12.01 13.78 -7.53
N PRO A 9 -12.14 13.56 -6.19
CA PRO A 9 -12.87 12.41 -5.66
C PRO A 9 -14.27 12.25 -6.26
N GLY A 10 -14.66 11.04 -6.61
CA GLY A 10 -15.95 10.74 -7.24
C GLY A 10 -16.02 10.94 -8.75
N THR A 11 -14.93 11.38 -9.40
CA THR A 11 -14.90 11.60 -10.86
C THR A 11 -14.01 10.60 -11.60
N ALA A 12 -14.17 10.56 -12.93
CA ALA A 12 -13.31 9.72 -13.79
C ALA A 12 -11.84 10.15 -13.70
N GLY A 13 -10.93 9.17 -13.64
CA GLY A 13 -9.49 9.37 -13.55
C GLY A 13 -8.97 9.71 -12.14
N PHE A 14 -9.83 9.90 -11.16
CA PHE A 14 -9.37 10.16 -9.79
C PHE A 14 -8.52 9.00 -9.23
N GLY A 15 -7.47 9.36 -8.51
CA GLY A 15 -6.57 8.41 -7.86
C GLY A 15 -5.47 7.84 -8.76
N VAL A 16 -5.49 8.21 -10.03
CA VAL A 16 -4.50 7.83 -11.06
C VAL A 16 -4.16 9.08 -11.86
N GLY A 17 -2.96 9.20 -12.37
CA GLY A 17 -2.59 10.36 -13.17
C GLY A 17 -1.44 10.14 -14.14
N ILE A 18 -1.13 11.16 -14.91
CA ILE A 18 -0.05 11.16 -15.88
C ILE A 18 1.24 11.51 -15.14
N CYS A 19 2.23 10.60 -15.20
CA CYS A 19 3.57 10.91 -14.68
C CYS A 19 4.19 12.05 -15.50
N PRO A 20 4.71 13.11 -14.84
CA PRO A 20 5.46 14.12 -15.56
C PRO A 20 6.61 13.49 -16.34
N LEU A 21 6.74 13.81 -17.63
CA LEU A 21 7.75 13.19 -18.50
C LEU A 21 9.18 13.38 -17.97
N SER A 22 9.45 14.50 -17.32
CA SER A 22 10.74 14.79 -16.65
C SER A 22 11.02 13.88 -15.46
N SER A 23 10.00 13.23 -14.92
CA SER A 23 10.07 12.33 -13.76
C SER A 23 9.87 10.85 -14.12
N LEU A 24 9.65 10.54 -15.42
CA LEU A 24 9.44 9.16 -15.87
C LEU A 24 10.75 8.37 -15.76
N PRO A 25 10.83 7.33 -14.91
CA PRO A 25 12.05 6.56 -14.77
C PRO A 25 12.41 5.79 -16.04
N ALA A 26 13.69 5.53 -16.24
CA ALA A 26 14.16 4.69 -17.34
C ALA A 26 13.53 3.29 -17.26
N GLY A 27 13.23 2.73 -18.43
CA GLY A 27 12.60 1.40 -18.55
C GLY A 27 11.07 1.41 -18.53
N PHE A 28 10.44 2.54 -18.22
CA PHE A 28 9.00 2.70 -18.31
C PHE A 28 8.57 3.20 -19.68
N THR A 29 7.50 2.59 -20.20
CA THR A 29 6.83 2.99 -21.45
C THR A 29 5.36 3.27 -21.16
N PRO A 30 4.81 4.44 -21.53
CA PRO A 30 3.40 4.71 -21.40
C PRO A 30 2.56 3.74 -22.24
N LEU A 31 1.48 3.23 -21.67
CA LEU A 31 0.55 2.39 -22.44
C LEU A 31 -0.35 3.24 -23.37
N PRO A 32 -0.81 2.71 -24.50
CA PRO A 32 -1.77 3.43 -25.36
C PRO A 32 -2.99 3.89 -24.55
N GLY A 33 -3.32 5.17 -24.63
CA GLY A 33 -4.42 5.78 -23.88
C GLY A 33 -4.05 6.24 -22.45
N TYR A 34 -2.77 6.18 -22.04
CA TYR A 34 -2.32 6.60 -20.71
C TYR A 34 -2.68 8.04 -20.33
N ASN A 35 -2.88 8.91 -21.31
CA ASN A 35 -3.17 10.33 -21.14
C ASN A 35 -4.64 10.70 -21.39
N VAL A 36 -5.51 9.71 -21.61
CA VAL A 36 -6.94 9.90 -21.90
C VAL A 36 -7.76 9.51 -20.68
N VAL A 37 -8.35 10.47 -19.99
CA VAL A 37 -9.25 10.24 -18.85
C VAL A 37 -10.41 9.35 -19.27
N GLY A 38 -10.70 8.31 -18.49
CA GLY A 38 -11.74 7.30 -18.81
C GLY A 38 -11.24 6.12 -19.64
N HIS A 39 -10.04 6.20 -20.19
CA HIS A 39 -9.42 5.04 -20.85
C HIS A 39 -8.92 4.02 -19.82
N SER A 40 -9.01 2.72 -20.12
CA SER A 40 -8.57 1.63 -19.22
C SER A 40 -7.08 1.67 -18.84
N ASN A 41 -6.28 2.34 -19.65
CA ASN A 41 -4.85 2.53 -19.43
C ASN A 41 -4.50 3.95 -18.94
N TYR A 42 -5.48 4.78 -18.56
CA TYR A 42 -5.17 6.11 -18.05
C TYR A 42 -4.18 6.02 -16.87
N GLY A 43 -3.04 6.75 -16.96
CA GLY A 43 -1.97 6.71 -15.96
C GLY A 43 -1.25 5.37 -15.79
N ASN A 44 -1.36 4.47 -16.79
CA ASN A 44 -0.73 3.16 -16.75
C ASN A 44 0.51 3.10 -17.64
N TYR A 45 1.52 2.41 -17.15
CA TYR A 45 2.83 2.28 -17.77
C TYR A 45 3.29 0.83 -17.71
N GLN A 46 4.11 0.43 -18.68
CA GLN A 46 4.76 -0.88 -18.66
C GLN A 46 6.25 -0.73 -18.39
N PHE A 47 6.76 -1.53 -17.48
CA PHE A 47 8.19 -1.66 -17.26
C PHE A 47 8.77 -2.78 -18.13
N THR A 48 10.09 -2.80 -18.32
CA THR A 48 10.79 -3.73 -19.23
C THR A 48 10.61 -5.21 -18.87
N ASP A 49 10.29 -5.56 -17.63
CA ASP A 49 9.97 -6.93 -17.21
C ASP A 49 8.54 -7.38 -17.58
N GLY A 50 7.76 -6.51 -18.23
CA GLY A 50 6.36 -6.71 -18.56
C GLY A 50 5.37 -6.25 -17.50
N SER A 51 5.83 -5.82 -16.34
CA SER A 51 4.97 -5.31 -15.27
C SER A 51 4.16 -4.11 -15.72
N ILE A 52 2.86 -4.12 -15.42
CA ILE A 52 2.00 -2.96 -15.59
C ILE A 52 1.93 -2.23 -14.25
N MET A 53 2.22 -0.94 -14.28
CA MET A 53 2.21 -0.08 -13.09
C MET A 53 1.33 1.15 -13.31
N VAL A 54 0.75 1.62 -12.23
CA VAL A 54 -0.13 2.79 -12.18
C VAL A 54 0.64 3.92 -11.51
N PHE A 55 0.64 5.10 -12.10
CA PHE A 55 1.18 6.29 -11.46
C PHE A 55 0.14 6.92 -10.53
N VAL A 56 0.49 7.06 -9.27
CA VAL A 56 -0.29 7.73 -8.22
C VAL A 56 0.33 9.11 -7.98
N PRO A 57 -0.31 10.20 -8.42
CA PRO A 57 0.19 11.56 -8.23
C PRO A 57 0.23 11.99 -6.77
N LYS A 58 1.11 12.91 -6.45
CA LYS A 58 1.17 13.59 -5.15
C LYS A 58 -0.16 14.26 -4.82
N PHE A 59 -0.59 14.10 -3.57
CA PHE A 59 -1.80 14.75 -3.08
C PHE A 59 -1.68 15.20 -1.62
N TYR A 60 -2.54 16.13 -1.27
CA TYR A 60 -2.80 16.58 0.09
C TYR A 60 -4.12 16.02 0.57
N TYR A 61 -4.22 15.68 1.85
CA TYR A 61 -5.43 15.10 2.43
C TYR A 61 -5.84 15.79 3.72
N ARG A 62 -7.13 15.73 4.02
CA ARG A 62 -7.72 16.25 5.24
C ARG A 62 -8.81 15.31 5.73
N ILE A 63 -8.79 14.99 7.03
CA ILE A 63 -9.74 14.04 7.65
C ILE A 63 -10.57 14.78 8.70
N GLY A 64 -11.88 14.49 8.75
CA GLY A 64 -12.77 14.91 9.81
C GLY A 64 -12.98 16.42 9.95
N HIS A 65 -12.69 17.19 8.94
CA HIS A 65 -12.85 18.64 8.98
C HIS A 65 -14.24 19.08 8.48
N ALA A 66 -14.88 20.02 9.18
CA ALA A 66 -16.24 20.47 8.87
C ALA A 66 -16.42 21.01 7.44
N SER A 67 -15.37 21.50 6.81
CA SER A 67 -15.39 21.96 5.41
C SER A 67 -15.10 20.84 4.39
N ASN A 68 -14.97 19.57 4.79
CA ASN A 68 -14.87 18.49 3.81
C ASN A 68 -16.20 18.31 3.08
N PRO A 69 -16.21 18.11 1.76
CA PRO A 69 -17.45 17.99 0.98
C PRO A 69 -18.39 16.88 1.48
N THR A 70 -17.83 15.84 2.08
CA THR A 70 -18.57 14.68 2.58
C THR A 70 -18.83 14.73 4.09
N TYR A 71 -18.48 15.82 4.78
CA TYR A 71 -18.58 15.93 6.23
C TYR A 71 -20.01 15.77 6.76
N ALA A 72 -21.00 16.30 6.05
CA ALA A 72 -22.40 16.20 6.48
C ALA A 72 -22.87 14.75 6.65
N THR A 73 -22.31 13.83 5.84
CA THR A 73 -22.63 12.40 5.89
C THR A 73 -21.71 11.63 6.80
N TYR A 74 -20.39 11.90 6.77
CA TYR A 74 -19.37 11.07 7.41
C TYR A 74 -18.74 11.70 8.66
N GLY A 75 -18.99 12.97 8.93
CA GLY A 75 -18.48 13.66 10.11
C GLY A 75 -16.97 13.58 10.24
N VAL A 76 -16.50 13.14 11.41
CA VAL A 76 -15.07 12.97 11.72
C VAL A 76 -14.36 11.91 10.87
N ASN A 77 -15.11 11.07 10.18
CA ASN A 77 -14.58 10.05 9.27
C ASN A 77 -14.52 10.53 7.80
N SER A 78 -14.93 11.77 7.54
CA SER A 78 -14.85 12.33 6.18
C SER A 78 -13.40 12.46 5.72
N VAL A 79 -13.12 12.07 4.48
CA VAL A 79 -11.79 12.20 3.86
C VAL A 79 -11.91 13.05 2.62
N ASP A 80 -11.11 14.11 2.53
CA ASP A 80 -10.99 14.93 1.33
C ASP A 80 -9.56 14.94 0.81
N ILE A 81 -9.42 14.94 -0.52
CA ILE A 81 -8.13 14.92 -1.24
C ILE A 81 -8.13 16.07 -2.23
N LYS A 82 -7.00 16.79 -2.26
CA LYS A 82 -6.70 17.85 -3.22
C LYS A 82 -5.37 17.60 -3.91
N GLY A 83 -5.29 17.92 -5.18
CA GLY A 83 -4.08 17.82 -5.97
C GLY A 83 -3.23 19.10 -5.93
N THR A 84 -2.15 19.07 -6.69
CA THR A 84 -1.23 20.20 -6.89
C THR A 84 -1.82 21.31 -7.76
N ASP A 85 -2.95 21.07 -8.37
CA ASP A 85 -3.78 22.07 -9.07
C ASP A 85 -4.63 22.93 -8.12
N THR A 86 -4.78 22.48 -6.86
CA THR A 86 -5.49 23.24 -5.82
C THR A 86 -4.50 23.99 -4.92
N TYR A 87 -3.41 23.34 -4.53
CA TYR A 87 -2.37 23.93 -3.68
C TYR A 87 -1.01 23.78 -4.35
N ALA A 88 -0.30 24.88 -4.58
CA ALA A 88 0.98 24.89 -5.27
C ALA A 88 2.07 24.18 -4.45
N ASP A 89 2.00 24.27 -3.12
CA ASP A 89 2.98 23.66 -2.23
C ASP A 89 2.35 23.17 -0.90
N THR A 90 3.18 22.51 -0.11
CA THR A 90 2.78 21.97 1.19
C THR A 90 2.44 23.05 2.22
N ALA A 91 3.03 24.24 2.15
CA ALA A 91 2.75 25.32 3.09
C ALA A 91 1.34 25.90 2.85
N GLU A 92 0.96 26.10 1.58
CA GLU A 92 -0.37 26.52 1.19
C GLU A 92 -1.43 25.48 1.60
N ALA A 93 -1.18 24.20 1.35
CA ALA A 93 -2.05 23.11 1.76
C ALA A 93 -2.25 23.07 3.29
N ASN A 94 -1.15 23.19 4.05
CA ASN A 94 -1.18 23.21 5.51
C ASN A 94 -1.98 24.39 6.06
N ALA A 95 -1.87 25.57 5.45
CA ALA A 95 -2.67 26.74 5.84
C ALA A 95 -4.19 26.50 5.67
N ALA A 96 -4.58 25.63 4.71
CA ALA A 96 -5.95 25.21 4.48
C ALA A 96 -6.36 23.94 5.29
N GLY A 97 -5.49 23.46 6.18
CA GLY A 97 -5.73 22.30 7.04
C GLY A 97 -5.50 20.94 6.34
N TYR A 98 -4.86 20.92 5.18
CA TYR A 98 -4.46 19.69 4.51
C TYR A 98 -3.01 19.35 4.82
N ALA A 99 -2.69 18.07 4.84
CA ALA A 99 -1.33 17.56 5.02
C ALA A 99 -0.85 16.84 3.77
N LEU A 100 0.44 16.98 3.45
CA LEU A 100 1.09 16.11 2.46
C LEU A 100 1.14 14.69 3.00
N HIS A 101 0.73 13.72 2.19
CA HIS A 101 0.83 12.32 2.60
C HIS A 101 2.30 11.85 2.62
N ARG A 102 2.70 11.14 3.68
CA ARG A 102 4.09 10.68 3.89
C ARG A 102 4.63 9.82 2.75
N ALA A 103 3.76 9.13 2.01
CA ALA A 103 4.15 8.32 0.84
C ALA A 103 4.84 9.13 -0.28
N PHE A 104 4.71 10.44 -0.27
CA PHE A 104 5.31 11.34 -1.27
C PHE A 104 6.59 12.02 -0.79
N ILE A 105 7.19 11.51 0.28
CA ILE A 105 8.48 12.02 0.78
C ILE A 105 9.49 10.87 0.74
N ASP A 106 10.51 11.02 -0.09
CA ASP A 106 11.61 10.07 -0.19
C ASP A 106 12.94 10.80 0.01
N GLY A 107 13.81 10.23 0.88
CA GLY A 107 15.07 10.86 1.22
C GLY A 107 14.97 12.29 1.77
N GLY A 108 13.81 12.68 2.33
CA GLY A 108 13.52 14.03 2.81
C GLY A 108 13.04 15.00 1.71
N ALA A 109 12.94 14.56 0.46
CA ALA A 109 12.45 15.36 -0.65
C ALA A 109 11.03 14.96 -1.07
N GLU A 110 10.22 15.94 -1.47
CA GLU A 110 8.90 15.68 -2.05
C GLU A 110 9.04 15.09 -3.46
N GLN A 111 8.24 14.06 -3.72
CA GLN A 111 8.14 13.39 -5.02
C GLN A 111 6.85 13.78 -5.73
N ALA A 112 6.87 13.83 -7.06
CA ALA A 112 5.69 14.12 -7.87
C ALA A 112 4.58 13.04 -7.75
N GLY A 113 4.93 11.86 -7.30
CA GLY A 113 4.08 10.71 -7.12
C GLY A 113 4.90 9.45 -6.95
N PHE A 114 4.25 8.30 -7.00
CA PHE A 114 4.92 7.01 -7.04
C PHE A 114 4.24 6.06 -8.02
N PHE A 115 4.98 5.10 -8.53
CA PHE A 115 4.43 3.98 -9.29
C PHE A 115 4.02 2.86 -8.33
N TYR A 116 2.88 2.26 -8.60
CA TYR A 116 2.37 1.11 -7.86
C TYR A 116 1.97 0.01 -8.83
N ASP A 117 2.21 -1.24 -8.48
CA ASP A 117 1.81 -2.39 -9.30
C ASP A 117 0.30 -2.37 -9.56
N LYS A 118 -0.10 -2.52 -10.83
CA LYS A 118 -1.53 -2.57 -11.19
C LYS A 118 -2.20 -3.82 -10.67
N TYR A 119 -1.49 -4.93 -10.68
CA TYR A 119 -1.95 -6.23 -10.23
C TYR A 119 -1.09 -6.70 -9.08
N MET A 120 -1.64 -7.54 -8.19
CA MET A 120 -0.83 -8.24 -7.21
C MET A 120 0.32 -8.97 -7.91
N THR A 121 1.49 -9.01 -7.28
CA THR A 121 2.69 -9.54 -7.92
C THR A 121 2.63 -11.05 -8.13
N SER A 122 3.16 -11.47 -9.27
CA SER A 122 3.39 -12.86 -9.62
C SER A 122 4.87 -13.16 -9.75
N LYS A 123 5.26 -14.41 -9.46
CA LYS A 123 6.61 -14.91 -9.74
C LYS A 123 6.77 -15.01 -11.26
N ASN A 124 7.76 -14.32 -11.79
CA ASN A 124 8.07 -14.31 -13.20
C ASN A 124 9.53 -14.66 -13.42
N ALA A 125 9.82 -15.43 -14.47
CA ALA A 125 11.20 -15.72 -14.85
C ALA A 125 11.78 -14.53 -15.61
N LEU A 126 13.01 -14.14 -15.25
CA LEU A 126 13.77 -13.10 -15.95
C LEU A 126 15.24 -13.53 -16.00
N GLY A 127 15.75 -13.74 -17.22
CA GLY A 127 17.06 -14.33 -17.39
C GLY A 127 17.13 -15.71 -16.73
N THR A 128 18.13 -15.90 -15.85
CA THR A 128 18.30 -17.14 -15.06
C THR A 128 17.64 -17.09 -13.70
N GLY A 129 17.03 -15.97 -13.33
CA GLY A 129 16.43 -15.73 -12.02
C GLY A 129 14.91 -15.56 -12.05
N TYR A 130 14.39 -15.06 -10.92
CA TYR A 130 12.99 -14.73 -10.76
C TYR A 130 12.83 -13.31 -10.24
N VAL A 131 11.73 -12.67 -10.65
CA VAL A 131 11.30 -11.35 -10.21
C VAL A 131 9.84 -11.38 -9.76
N ALA A 132 9.42 -10.40 -8.98
CA ALA A 132 8.02 -10.13 -8.71
C ALA A 132 7.50 -9.16 -9.78
N SER A 133 6.63 -9.61 -10.66
CA SER A 133 6.07 -8.81 -11.76
C SER A 133 4.58 -8.58 -11.58
N SER A 134 4.12 -7.39 -11.96
CA SER A 134 2.70 -7.03 -12.02
C SER A 134 2.09 -7.49 -13.33
N ILE A 135 1.56 -8.72 -13.36
CA ILE A 135 1.09 -9.40 -14.57
C ILE A 135 -0.38 -9.75 -14.42
N LEU A 136 -1.16 -9.49 -15.49
CA LEU A 136 -2.55 -9.93 -15.56
C LEU A 136 -2.63 -11.46 -15.65
N ASN A 137 -3.55 -12.05 -14.89
CA ASN A 137 -3.75 -13.51 -14.84
C ASN A 137 -2.52 -14.31 -14.36
N GLY A 138 -1.63 -13.67 -13.63
CA GLY A 138 -0.51 -14.35 -12.98
C GLY A 138 -0.93 -15.19 -11.79
N LEU A 139 -0.01 -16.03 -11.33
CA LEU A 139 -0.14 -16.77 -10.08
C LEU A 139 0.45 -15.91 -8.96
N PRO A 140 -0.34 -15.51 -7.95
CA PRO A 140 0.16 -14.62 -6.91
C PRO A 140 1.26 -15.30 -6.09
N LEU A 141 2.28 -14.52 -5.71
CA LEU A 141 3.35 -14.99 -4.84
C LEU A 141 2.83 -15.34 -3.45
N SER A 142 3.23 -16.49 -2.93
CA SER A 142 2.74 -17.02 -1.66
C SER A 142 3.83 -17.75 -0.88
N SER A 143 3.72 -17.76 0.44
CA SER A 143 4.52 -18.62 1.32
C SER A 143 4.04 -20.09 1.33
N HIS A 144 2.87 -20.38 0.77
CA HIS A 144 2.32 -21.72 0.72
C HIS A 144 3.03 -22.56 -0.35
N ALA A 145 3.50 -23.75 0.01
CA ALA A 145 4.34 -24.60 -0.86
C ALA A 145 3.65 -25.01 -2.17
N ALA A 146 2.32 -25.12 -2.19
CA ALA A 146 1.54 -25.51 -3.37
C ALA A 146 1.12 -24.31 -4.25
N HIS A 147 1.23 -23.09 -3.77
CA HIS A 147 1.02 -21.88 -4.56
C HIS A 147 2.31 -21.50 -5.29
N ASN A 148 2.29 -20.48 -6.11
CA ASN A 148 3.50 -19.95 -6.75
C ASN A 148 4.50 -19.40 -5.68
N PRO A 149 5.30 -20.29 -5.02
CA PRO A 149 5.97 -19.96 -3.78
C PRO A 149 7.20 -19.11 -4.01
N PHE A 150 7.65 -18.42 -2.97
CA PHE A 150 8.95 -17.74 -2.95
C PHE A 150 10.14 -18.71 -3.06
N SER A 151 9.94 -20.01 -2.92
CA SER A 151 11.00 -21.01 -3.11
C SER A 151 11.68 -20.86 -4.46
N GLY A 152 13.01 -20.98 -4.49
CA GLY A 152 13.84 -20.69 -5.67
C GLY A 152 14.13 -19.18 -5.87
N CYS A 153 13.54 -18.29 -5.08
CA CYS A 153 13.94 -16.90 -4.98
C CYS A 153 15.07 -16.76 -3.94
N THR A 154 15.86 -15.71 -4.02
CA THR A 154 16.93 -15.46 -3.05
C THR A 154 16.35 -15.31 -1.65
N GLY A 155 17.03 -15.87 -0.65
CA GLY A 155 16.53 -15.88 0.72
C GLY A 155 15.90 -17.22 1.14
N GLY A 156 15.73 -18.16 0.22
CA GLY A 156 15.32 -19.54 0.52
C GLY A 156 13.99 -19.63 1.25
N ALA A 157 13.98 -20.26 2.42
CA ALA A 157 12.78 -20.49 3.21
C ALA A 157 12.24 -19.22 3.91
N ASN A 158 12.98 -18.11 3.89
CA ASN A 158 12.51 -16.85 4.51
C ASN A 158 11.78 -15.99 3.49
N PHE A 159 10.46 -16.14 3.45
CA PHE A 159 9.62 -15.42 2.51
C PHE A 159 9.67 -13.89 2.69
N TYR A 160 9.96 -13.38 3.88
CA TYR A 160 10.10 -11.95 4.11
C TYR A 160 11.28 -11.37 3.33
N TYR A 161 12.46 -11.99 3.43
CA TYR A 161 13.62 -11.56 2.66
C TYR A 161 13.38 -11.72 1.15
N SER A 162 12.73 -12.79 0.73
CA SER A 162 12.37 -12.97 -0.67
C SER A 162 11.40 -11.88 -1.15
N ALA A 163 10.43 -11.50 -0.34
CA ALA A 163 9.50 -10.41 -0.66
C ALA A 163 10.18 -9.05 -0.75
N VAL A 164 11.23 -8.80 0.03
CA VAL A 164 12.02 -7.56 -0.04
C VAL A 164 12.96 -7.59 -1.26
N ASP A 165 13.62 -8.71 -1.52
CA ASP A 165 14.60 -8.85 -2.59
C ASP A 165 13.98 -8.91 -4.00
N LEU A 166 12.82 -9.54 -4.15
CA LEU A 166 12.19 -9.75 -5.46
C LEU A 166 11.87 -8.47 -6.23
N PRO A 167 11.37 -7.39 -5.60
CA PRO A 167 11.22 -6.12 -6.29
C PRO A 167 12.54 -5.57 -6.80
N HIS A 168 13.63 -5.70 -6.01
CA HIS A 168 14.96 -5.21 -6.37
C HIS A 168 15.59 -5.94 -7.56
N ARG A 169 14.95 -6.99 -8.05
CA ARG A 169 15.42 -7.75 -9.21
C ARG A 169 14.84 -7.29 -10.53
N ARG A 170 13.78 -6.48 -10.52
CA ARG A 170 13.11 -6.01 -11.75
C ARG A 170 14.04 -5.25 -12.68
N ASP A 171 14.92 -4.44 -12.13
CA ASP A 171 15.94 -3.66 -12.84
C ASP A 171 17.35 -4.21 -12.67
N GLY A 172 17.46 -5.45 -12.18
CA GLY A 172 18.71 -6.19 -12.09
C GLY A 172 19.04 -6.94 -13.36
N SER A 173 20.31 -7.33 -13.51
CA SER A 173 20.76 -8.18 -14.62
C SER A 173 20.31 -9.62 -14.38
N ASP A 174 19.66 -10.24 -15.36
CA ASP A 174 19.22 -11.63 -15.35
C ASP A 174 18.38 -12.02 -14.10
N GLY A 175 17.59 -11.09 -13.58
CA GLY A 175 16.80 -11.33 -12.37
C GLY A 175 17.61 -11.42 -11.08
N ASN A 176 18.84 -10.92 -11.07
CA ASN A 176 19.64 -10.77 -9.86
C ASN A 176 19.28 -9.47 -9.12
N VAL A 177 19.52 -9.46 -7.81
CA VAL A 177 19.26 -8.28 -6.97
C VAL A 177 20.12 -7.11 -7.42
N ASN A 178 19.47 -5.97 -7.70
CA ASN A 178 20.11 -4.69 -7.88
C ASN A 178 20.05 -3.91 -6.55
N ALA A 179 21.17 -3.74 -5.89
CA ALA A 179 21.26 -3.03 -4.61
C ALA A 179 20.86 -1.54 -4.72
N SER A 180 20.91 -0.98 -5.93
CA SER A 180 20.49 0.40 -6.24
C SER A 180 19.10 0.48 -6.84
N SER A 181 18.31 -0.62 -6.78
CA SER A 181 16.96 -0.65 -7.33
C SER A 181 16.07 0.40 -6.68
N ARG A 182 15.23 1.01 -7.52
CA ARG A 182 14.15 1.92 -7.09
C ARG A 182 12.83 1.18 -6.85
N PHE A 183 12.77 -0.11 -7.17
CA PHE A 183 11.64 -0.97 -6.86
C PHE A 183 11.78 -1.52 -5.45
N HIS A 184 10.69 -1.56 -4.71
CA HIS A 184 10.66 -2.08 -3.36
C HIS A 184 9.28 -2.67 -3.04
N CYS A 185 9.20 -3.51 -2.03
CA CYS A 185 7.94 -3.93 -1.46
C CYS A 185 7.13 -2.72 -1.00
N ALA A 186 5.82 -2.76 -1.21
CA ALA A 186 4.95 -1.64 -0.84
C ALA A 186 5.15 -1.26 0.63
N SER A 187 5.29 0.04 0.88
CA SER A 187 5.39 0.56 2.24
C SER A 187 4.00 0.77 2.85
N ILE A 188 3.94 0.75 4.18
CA ILE A 188 2.72 1.10 4.93
C ILE A 188 2.22 2.51 4.56
N PHE A 189 3.11 3.42 4.18
CA PHE A 189 2.74 4.77 3.76
C PHE A 189 2.07 4.76 2.39
N GLN A 190 2.59 3.99 1.43
CA GLN A 190 1.96 3.85 0.10
C GLN A 190 0.59 3.17 0.22
N LYS A 191 0.46 2.11 1.02
CA LYS A 191 -0.84 1.50 1.34
C LYS A 191 -1.78 2.50 2.01
N GLY A 192 -1.29 3.31 2.94
CA GLY A 192 -2.07 4.37 3.58
C GLY A 192 -2.53 5.46 2.63
N ALA A 193 -1.73 5.80 1.61
CA ALA A 193 -2.13 6.74 0.56
C ALA A 193 -3.26 6.17 -0.30
N ILE A 194 -3.10 4.93 -0.77
CA ILE A 194 -4.11 4.22 -1.55
C ILE A 194 -5.41 4.10 -0.74
N ALA A 195 -5.34 3.76 0.55
CA ALA A 195 -6.51 3.68 1.43
C ALA A 195 -7.28 5.00 1.51
N LYS A 196 -6.59 6.15 1.57
CA LYS A 196 -7.26 7.45 1.56
C LYS A 196 -7.94 7.76 0.22
N ILE A 197 -7.34 7.32 -0.88
CA ILE A 197 -7.97 7.43 -2.21
C ILE A 197 -9.27 6.64 -2.25
N TYR A 198 -9.31 5.41 -1.75
CA TYR A 198 -10.56 4.61 -1.70
C TYR A 198 -11.65 5.34 -0.94
N MET A 199 -11.30 5.80 0.27
CA MET A 199 -12.27 6.43 1.17
C MET A 199 -12.79 7.72 0.57
N ALA A 200 -11.92 8.59 0.09
CA ALA A 200 -12.33 9.86 -0.53
C ALA A 200 -13.21 9.61 -1.76
N HIS A 201 -12.83 8.66 -2.61
CA HIS A 201 -13.60 8.32 -3.81
C HIS A 201 -14.97 7.73 -3.47
N GLY A 202 -15.00 6.72 -2.59
CA GLY A 202 -16.23 6.04 -2.19
C GLY A 202 -17.20 6.99 -1.51
N GLN A 203 -16.73 7.82 -0.58
CA GLN A 203 -17.54 8.82 0.11
C GLN A 203 -18.12 9.85 -0.86
N ALA A 204 -17.30 10.37 -1.78
CA ALA A 204 -17.75 11.33 -2.78
C ALA A 204 -18.76 10.71 -3.76
N ALA A 205 -18.52 9.49 -4.20
CA ALA A 205 -19.42 8.76 -5.10
C ALA A 205 -20.80 8.51 -4.44
N GLU A 206 -20.82 8.18 -3.15
CA GLU A 206 -22.08 8.00 -2.42
C GLU A 206 -22.85 9.31 -2.27
N VAL A 207 -22.19 10.37 -1.84
CA VAL A 207 -22.82 11.69 -1.69
C VAL A 207 -23.35 12.22 -3.02
N ASN A 208 -22.66 11.95 -4.11
CA ASN A 208 -23.05 12.34 -5.46
C ASN A 208 -24.08 11.40 -6.12
N GLY A 209 -24.52 10.34 -5.41
CA GLY A 209 -25.48 9.36 -5.93
C GLY A 209 -24.94 8.47 -7.04
N THR A 210 -23.62 8.38 -7.23
CA THR A 210 -22.99 7.52 -8.25
C THR A 210 -22.73 6.11 -7.76
N GLY A 211 -23.07 5.84 -6.49
CA GLY A 211 -23.07 4.50 -5.89
C GLY A 211 -21.71 4.06 -5.36
N THR A 212 -21.74 3.40 -4.20
CA THR A 212 -20.57 2.86 -3.49
C THR A 212 -20.09 1.52 -4.04
N THR A 213 -20.82 0.95 -5.01
CA THR A 213 -20.53 -0.35 -5.59
C THR A 213 -19.37 -0.34 -6.58
N ASN A 214 -18.82 0.83 -6.88
CA ASN A 214 -17.84 1.02 -7.96
C ASN A 214 -16.39 1.03 -7.49
N CYS A 215 -16.12 0.82 -6.19
CA CYS A 215 -14.78 0.87 -5.63
C CYS A 215 -14.57 -0.34 -4.72
N ALA A 216 -13.40 -0.96 -4.80
CA ALA A 216 -13.10 -2.23 -4.13
C ALA A 216 -13.16 -2.16 -2.62
N TRP A 217 -12.82 -1.02 -2.05
CA TRP A 217 -12.58 -0.94 -0.61
C TRP A 217 -13.60 -0.15 0.17
N TYR A 218 -14.60 0.39 -0.49
CA TYR A 218 -15.62 1.15 0.19
C TYR A 218 -16.94 0.37 0.28
N HIS A 219 -17.47 0.27 1.49
CA HIS A 219 -18.80 -0.24 1.76
C HIS A 219 -19.58 0.78 2.59
N ALA A 220 -20.74 1.21 2.10
CA ALA A 220 -21.55 2.26 2.72
C ALA A 220 -21.82 2.05 4.22
N THR A 221 -22.11 0.81 4.61
CA THR A 221 -22.43 0.47 6.00
C THR A 221 -21.21 0.29 6.88
N TYR A 222 -20.12 -0.27 6.34
CA TYR A 222 -18.98 -0.73 7.13
C TYR A 222 -17.70 0.07 6.88
N ASN A 223 -17.62 0.81 5.76
CA ASN A 223 -16.48 1.65 5.40
C ASN A 223 -15.13 0.89 5.43
N PHE A 224 -15.09 -0.33 4.91
CA PHE A 224 -13.91 -1.16 4.80
C PHE A 224 -13.94 -2.04 3.54
N PRO A 225 -12.86 -2.75 3.19
CA PRO A 225 -12.76 -3.55 1.99
C PRO A 225 -13.90 -4.56 1.85
N LYS A 226 -14.33 -4.76 0.63
CA LYS A 226 -15.27 -5.80 0.25
C LYS A 226 -14.67 -6.66 -0.86
N GLY A 227 -15.06 -7.92 -0.89
CA GLY A 227 -14.51 -8.92 -1.80
C GLY A 227 -13.93 -10.09 -1.02
N LEU A 228 -13.09 -10.88 -1.67
CA LEU A 228 -12.48 -12.05 -1.07
C LEU A 228 -11.30 -11.64 -0.19
N ASN A 229 -11.19 -12.25 0.98
CA ASN A 229 -9.98 -12.18 1.77
C ASN A 229 -9.15 -13.46 1.62
N ASN A 230 -7.99 -13.48 2.23
CA ASN A 230 -7.14 -14.65 2.29
C ASN A 230 -7.91 -15.87 2.87
N ASN A 231 -7.72 -17.05 2.34
CA ASN A 231 -8.39 -18.30 2.68
C ASN A 231 -9.87 -18.42 2.23
N GLN A 232 -10.33 -17.55 1.35
CA GLN A 232 -11.64 -17.71 0.74
C GLN A 232 -11.50 -18.28 -0.68
N ALA A 233 -12.47 -19.07 -1.09
CA ALA A 233 -12.51 -19.52 -2.47
C ALA A 233 -12.67 -18.33 -3.41
N PRO A 234 -12.05 -18.32 -4.61
CA PRO A 234 -12.12 -17.22 -5.57
C PRO A 234 -13.49 -17.19 -6.29
N VAL A 235 -14.56 -17.27 -5.50
CA VAL A 235 -15.95 -17.30 -5.99
C VAL A 235 -16.72 -16.20 -5.28
N ALA A 236 -17.50 -15.46 -6.04
CA ALA A 236 -18.36 -14.41 -5.50
C ALA A 236 -19.29 -14.97 -4.41
N GLY A 237 -19.42 -14.24 -3.32
CA GLY A 237 -20.30 -14.62 -2.22
C GLY A 237 -19.76 -15.67 -1.26
N VAL A 238 -18.59 -16.22 -1.50
CA VAL A 238 -17.97 -17.19 -0.59
C VAL A 238 -17.09 -16.46 0.42
N ILE A 239 -17.65 -16.19 1.59
CA ILE A 239 -16.93 -15.56 2.71
C ILE A 239 -17.38 -16.16 4.02
N SER A 240 -16.56 -15.97 5.04
CA SER A 240 -16.97 -16.24 6.40
C SER A 240 -18.08 -15.27 6.83
N SER A 241 -18.90 -15.70 7.77
CA SER A 241 -20.00 -14.86 8.29
C SER A 241 -19.52 -13.57 8.98
N ALA A 242 -18.22 -13.45 9.23
CA ALA A 242 -17.61 -12.27 9.87
C ALA A 242 -17.16 -11.22 8.86
N ASP A 243 -17.04 -11.57 7.58
CA ASP A 243 -16.54 -10.67 6.55
C ASP A 243 -17.69 -10.06 5.74
N VAL A 244 -17.52 -8.80 5.37
CA VAL A 244 -18.43 -8.14 4.43
C VAL A 244 -17.90 -8.34 3.02
N ASN A 245 -18.73 -8.93 2.18
CA ASN A 245 -18.37 -9.30 0.81
C ASN A 245 -19.25 -8.62 -0.21
N ASP A 246 -18.69 -8.36 -1.37
CA ASP A 246 -19.45 -8.05 -2.56
C ASP A 246 -19.69 -9.34 -3.35
N THR A 247 -20.90 -9.91 -3.20
CA THR A 247 -21.30 -11.15 -3.86
C THR A 247 -21.34 -11.05 -5.37
N THR A 248 -21.11 -9.87 -5.94
CA THR A 248 -21.09 -9.64 -7.38
C THR A 248 -19.69 -9.71 -8.00
N ILE A 249 -18.65 -9.94 -7.19
CA ILE A 249 -17.27 -10.08 -7.66
C ILE A 249 -16.91 -11.57 -7.71
N SER A 250 -16.30 -12.00 -8.81
CA SER A 250 -15.70 -13.32 -8.95
C SER A 250 -14.26 -13.21 -9.46
N PHE A 251 -13.45 -14.25 -9.23
CA PHE A 251 -12.08 -14.34 -9.70
C PHE A 251 -11.86 -15.64 -10.48
N THR A 252 -10.92 -15.63 -11.43
CA THR A 252 -10.43 -16.84 -12.05
C THR A 252 -9.56 -17.60 -11.04
N SER A 253 -9.86 -18.87 -10.80
CA SER A 253 -9.05 -19.70 -9.89
C SER A 253 -7.60 -19.79 -10.35
N ASP A 254 -6.68 -19.68 -9.39
CA ASP A 254 -5.25 -19.95 -9.61
C ASP A 254 -4.90 -21.45 -9.63
N GLY A 255 -5.91 -22.32 -9.46
CA GLY A 255 -5.76 -23.77 -9.37
C GLY A 255 -5.68 -24.29 -7.94
N TYR A 256 -5.79 -23.42 -6.94
CA TYR A 256 -5.79 -23.74 -5.50
C TYR A 256 -7.07 -23.17 -4.85
N SER A 257 -7.45 -23.73 -3.72
CA SER A 257 -8.78 -23.45 -3.12
C SER A 257 -8.92 -22.05 -2.51
N ASN A 258 -7.85 -21.28 -2.39
CA ASN A 258 -7.84 -20.11 -1.51
C ASN A 258 -7.43 -18.81 -2.21
N CYS A 259 -7.24 -18.80 -3.52
CA CYS A 259 -6.84 -17.59 -4.22
C CYS A 259 -7.30 -17.54 -5.68
N GLY A 260 -7.40 -16.34 -6.22
CA GLY A 260 -7.60 -16.09 -7.62
C GLY A 260 -6.32 -15.67 -8.33
N LYS A 261 -6.34 -15.71 -9.65
CA LYS A 261 -5.28 -15.13 -10.49
C LYS A 261 -5.27 -13.61 -10.34
N THR A 262 -4.08 -13.02 -10.42
CA THR A 262 -3.91 -11.57 -10.29
C THR A 262 -4.63 -10.81 -11.39
N GLY A 263 -5.34 -9.74 -11.04
CA GLY A 263 -6.12 -8.93 -11.97
C GLY A 263 -7.32 -9.63 -12.62
N SER A 264 -7.69 -10.83 -12.16
CA SER A 264 -8.77 -11.61 -12.76
C SER A 264 -10.16 -11.28 -12.23
N GLY A 265 -10.26 -10.33 -11.30
CA GLY A 265 -11.55 -9.94 -10.72
C GLY A 265 -12.54 -9.44 -11.77
N SER A 266 -13.80 -9.87 -11.67
CA SER A 266 -14.87 -9.49 -12.58
C SER A 266 -16.13 -9.13 -11.80
N PRO A 267 -16.73 -7.94 -12.01
CA PRO A 267 -16.25 -6.85 -12.88
C PRO A 267 -14.93 -6.24 -12.39
N PHE A 268 -13.98 -6.06 -13.30
CA PHE A 268 -12.62 -5.60 -12.95
C PHE A 268 -12.60 -4.28 -12.17
N ALA A 269 -13.39 -3.30 -12.59
CA ALA A 269 -13.44 -2.00 -11.94
C ALA A 269 -13.77 -2.09 -10.44
N LYS A 270 -14.59 -3.05 -10.02
CA LYS A 270 -14.94 -3.28 -8.62
C LYS A 270 -13.78 -3.80 -7.76
N THR A 271 -12.72 -4.30 -8.37
CA THR A 271 -11.52 -4.78 -7.68
C THR A 271 -10.46 -3.69 -7.52
N THR A 272 -10.70 -2.51 -8.07
CA THR A 272 -9.71 -1.43 -8.11
C THR A 272 -9.95 -0.38 -7.01
N HIS A 273 -8.87 0.32 -6.65
CA HIS A 273 -8.89 1.33 -5.60
C HIS A 273 -9.76 2.56 -5.92
N ASN A 274 -10.08 2.80 -7.17
CA ASN A 274 -10.88 3.96 -7.60
C ASN A 274 -12.14 3.58 -8.38
N GLY A 275 -12.52 2.30 -8.39
CA GLY A 275 -13.70 1.83 -9.10
C GLY A 275 -13.61 1.94 -10.63
N GLN A 276 -12.41 2.07 -11.19
CA GLN A 276 -12.17 2.27 -12.62
C GLN A 276 -11.15 1.28 -13.16
N THR A 277 -11.28 0.94 -14.45
CA THR A 277 -10.39 -0.04 -15.10
C THR A 277 -8.93 0.39 -15.19
N CYS A 278 -8.66 1.69 -15.06
CA CYS A 278 -7.28 2.23 -15.00
C CYS A 278 -6.62 2.09 -13.62
N GLY A 279 -7.39 1.75 -12.58
CA GLY A 279 -6.92 1.73 -11.20
C GLY A 279 -6.02 0.52 -10.85
N ILE A 280 -5.48 0.58 -9.63
CA ILE A 280 -4.76 -0.52 -8.99
C ILE A 280 -5.79 -1.58 -8.60
N ALA A 281 -5.62 -2.80 -9.09
CA ALA A 281 -6.51 -3.93 -8.87
C ALA A 281 -6.08 -4.79 -7.66
N ASP A 282 -6.86 -5.83 -7.40
CA ASP A 282 -6.63 -6.84 -6.35
C ASP A 282 -6.60 -6.25 -4.91
N VAL A 283 -7.05 -5.02 -4.75
CA VAL A 283 -7.03 -4.32 -3.46
C VAL A 283 -8.19 -4.70 -2.54
N ASN A 284 -9.07 -5.56 -3.00
CA ASN A 284 -10.24 -6.03 -2.25
C ASN A 284 -10.00 -7.35 -1.48
N GLY A 285 -8.75 -7.65 -1.16
CA GLY A 285 -8.41 -8.74 -0.24
C GLY A 285 -8.15 -10.09 -0.89
N LEU A 286 -7.54 -10.14 -2.08
CA LEU A 286 -7.18 -11.39 -2.75
C LEU A 286 -6.30 -12.29 -1.87
N MET A 287 -5.36 -11.69 -1.13
CA MET A 287 -4.54 -12.35 -0.10
C MET A 287 -3.93 -11.33 0.86
N TRP A 288 -3.32 -11.81 1.93
CA TRP A 288 -2.55 -11.00 2.85
C TRP A 288 -1.29 -10.48 2.17
N GLU A 289 -1.02 -9.18 2.32
CA GLU A 289 0.12 -8.52 1.71
C GLU A 289 1.17 -8.14 2.75
N ILE A 290 2.45 -8.36 2.40
CA ILE A 290 3.57 -7.87 3.20
C ILE A 290 3.79 -6.40 2.85
N ASN A 291 3.94 -5.57 3.88
CA ASN A 291 4.33 -4.18 3.73
C ASN A 291 5.60 -3.89 4.53
N ILE A 292 6.47 -3.05 3.98
CA ILE A 292 7.63 -2.52 4.70
C ILE A 292 7.24 -1.22 5.43
N GLY A 293 8.09 -0.77 6.34
CA GLY A 293 7.86 0.43 7.16
C GLY A 293 7.37 0.13 8.57
N MET A 294 7.25 -1.17 8.91
CA MET A 294 7.09 -1.65 10.28
C MET A 294 8.25 -2.58 10.60
N THR A 295 8.86 -2.43 11.75
CA THR A 295 9.85 -3.37 12.26
C THR A 295 9.12 -4.43 13.08
N ALA A 296 9.06 -5.66 12.57
CA ALA A 296 8.73 -6.80 13.41
C ALA A 296 9.96 -7.15 14.23
N ILE A 297 9.88 -7.04 15.54
CA ILE A 297 10.92 -7.53 16.42
C ILE A 297 10.67 -9.03 16.56
N ALA A 298 11.50 -9.84 15.89
CA ALA A 298 11.39 -11.30 15.92
C ALA A 298 11.64 -11.87 17.33
N THR A 299 12.39 -11.17 18.16
CA THR A 299 12.60 -11.46 19.58
C THR A 299 12.66 -10.14 20.33
N SER A 300 11.75 -9.91 21.26
CA SER A 300 11.87 -8.80 22.18
C SER A 300 12.83 -9.23 23.29
N PRO A 301 14.02 -8.64 23.40
CA PRO A 301 14.88 -8.93 24.54
C PRO A 301 14.16 -8.51 25.82
N ALA A 302 14.29 -9.32 26.86
CA ALA A 302 13.67 -9.02 28.14
C ALA A 302 14.32 -7.78 28.76
N ILE A 303 13.50 -6.90 29.31
CA ILE A 303 13.97 -5.81 30.16
C ILE A 303 14.43 -6.43 31.47
N GLU A 304 15.72 -6.27 31.80
CA GLU A 304 16.34 -6.82 33.00
C GLU A 304 16.15 -5.88 34.20
N ALA A 305 16.22 -4.59 33.95
CA ALA A 305 16.01 -3.57 34.97
C ALA A 305 15.55 -2.24 34.39
N MET A 306 14.86 -1.47 35.22
CA MET A 306 14.47 -0.08 34.92
C MET A 306 14.67 0.79 36.17
N THR A 307 15.15 2.02 35.95
CA THR A 307 15.30 2.99 37.05
C THR A 307 14.06 3.87 37.17
N ALA A 308 13.60 4.12 38.38
CA ALA A 308 12.56 5.11 38.68
C ALA A 308 13.17 6.52 38.68
N ALA A 309 13.76 6.95 37.59
CA ALA A 309 14.42 8.23 37.41
C ALA A 309 13.95 8.96 36.17
N ASN A 310 14.27 10.22 36.02
CA ASN A 310 14.03 11.02 34.83
C ASN A 310 15.39 11.62 34.37
N PRO A 311 15.98 11.16 33.26
CA PRO A 311 15.46 10.10 32.38
C PRO A 311 15.52 8.70 33.04
N CYS A 312 14.56 7.83 32.62
CA CYS A 312 14.57 6.43 33.02
C CYS A 312 15.66 5.71 32.25
N VAL A 313 16.46 4.89 32.90
CA VAL A 313 17.44 4.01 32.29
C VAL A 313 16.85 2.59 32.23
N VAL A 314 16.84 1.99 31.06
CA VAL A 314 16.36 0.63 30.80
C VAL A 314 17.58 -0.25 30.51
N THR A 315 17.72 -1.35 31.22
CA THR A 315 18.79 -2.32 31.00
C THR A 315 18.27 -3.51 30.20
N VAL A 316 18.93 -3.76 29.10
CA VAL A 316 18.65 -4.88 28.18
C VAL A 316 19.98 -5.35 27.60
N THR A 317 20.49 -6.50 28.03
CA THR A 317 21.80 -7.00 27.58
C THR A 317 21.82 -7.20 26.07
N GLY A 318 22.83 -6.63 25.42
CA GLY A 318 23.08 -6.80 23.99
C GLY A 318 21.93 -6.26 23.09
N HIS A 319 21.28 -5.18 23.48
CA HIS A 319 20.10 -4.63 22.78
C HIS A 319 20.37 -4.18 21.33
N GLY A 320 21.61 -3.98 20.92
CA GLY A 320 21.99 -3.61 19.56
C GLY A 320 21.48 -2.26 19.07
N LYS A 321 20.97 -1.39 19.97
CA LYS A 321 20.41 -0.09 19.63
C LYS A 321 21.46 1.01 19.65
N SER A 322 21.17 2.09 18.90
CA SER A 322 21.97 3.32 18.85
C SER A 322 21.20 4.51 19.39
N THR A 323 21.89 5.57 19.77
CA THR A 323 21.23 6.83 20.10
C THR A 323 20.43 7.36 18.90
N GLY A 324 19.16 7.66 19.12
CA GLY A 324 18.22 8.09 18.09
C GLY A 324 17.29 7.01 17.60
N ASP A 325 17.57 5.73 17.87
CA ASP A 325 16.65 4.63 17.57
C ASP A 325 15.36 4.73 18.38
N TYR A 326 14.37 3.96 17.97
CA TYR A 326 13.10 3.85 18.66
C TYR A 326 12.89 2.41 19.14
N ALA A 327 12.25 2.27 20.31
CA ALA A 327 11.78 0.99 20.81
C ALA A 327 10.37 1.11 21.38
N GLN A 328 9.57 0.09 21.14
CA GLN A 328 8.30 -0.08 21.82
C GLN A 328 8.54 -0.91 23.09
N ILE A 329 8.01 -0.45 24.21
CA ILE A 329 7.97 -1.21 25.45
C ILE A 329 6.64 -1.94 25.54
N GLY A 330 6.65 -3.21 25.94
CA GLY A 330 5.44 -4.01 26.08
C GLY A 330 5.57 -5.10 27.13
N ALA A 331 4.42 -5.72 27.45
CA ALA A 331 4.31 -6.85 28.36
C ALA A 331 4.81 -6.59 29.81
N ILE A 332 4.86 -5.34 30.26
CA ILE A 332 5.16 -5.01 31.64
C ILE A 332 3.92 -5.36 32.48
N THR A 333 4.11 -6.22 33.48
CA THR A 333 3.06 -6.63 34.43
C THR A 333 3.20 -5.97 35.80
N GLN A 334 4.37 -5.35 36.07
CA GLN A 334 4.62 -4.72 37.35
C GLN A 334 3.73 -3.49 37.56
N SER A 335 3.06 -3.42 38.70
CA SER A 335 2.22 -2.29 39.09
C SER A 335 3.04 -0.97 39.09
N GLY A 336 2.41 0.08 38.57
CA GLY A 336 3.04 1.41 38.43
C GLY A 336 3.82 1.62 37.12
N TRP A 337 4.15 0.56 36.38
CA TRP A 337 4.90 0.63 35.11
C TRP A 337 4.09 0.25 33.87
N THR A 338 2.90 -0.30 34.06
CA THR A 338 2.02 -0.74 32.96
C THR A 338 1.65 0.39 32.00
N ALA A 339 1.70 1.65 32.45
CA ALA A 339 1.46 2.82 31.61
C ALA A 339 2.50 3.03 30.50
N LEU A 340 3.64 2.32 30.54
CA LEU A 340 4.67 2.36 29.51
C LEU A 340 4.40 1.36 28.38
N ASN A 341 3.54 0.36 28.60
CA ASN A 341 3.20 -0.63 27.58
C ASN A 341 2.62 0.04 26.34
N ASP A 342 2.96 -0.55 25.19
CA ASP A 342 2.48 -0.18 23.86
C ASP A 342 2.87 1.23 23.40
N LYS A 343 3.77 1.89 24.12
CA LYS A 343 4.33 3.18 23.74
C LYS A 343 5.69 3.04 23.09
N ILE A 344 5.97 3.94 22.16
CA ILE A 344 7.24 4.01 21.44
C ILE A 344 8.07 5.15 22.03
N TYR A 345 9.30 4.84 22.36
CA TYR A 345 10.25 5.79 22.95
C TYR A 345 11.47 5.97 22.05
N LYS A 346 11.91 7.22 21.90
CA LYS A 346 13.20 7.52 21.30
C LYS A 346 14.29 7.24 22.34
N LEU A 347 15.33 6.54 21.91
CA LEU A 347 16.38 6.06 22.80
C LEU A 347 17.61 6.96 22.78
N THR A 348 18.27 7.05 23.92
CA THR A 348 19.64 7.51 24.05
C THR A 348 20.48 6.37 24.62
N LYS A 349 21.41 5.87 23.83
CA LYS A 349 22.30 4.78 24.25
C LYS A 349 23.29 5.27 25.29
N VAL A 350 23.32 4.60 26.42
CA VAL A 350 24.30 4.85 27.50
C VAL A 350 25.51 3.94 27.29
N ASN A 351 25.28 2.64 27.06
CA ASN A 351 26.27 1.62 26.72
C ASN A 351 25.60 0.47 25.98
N ASP A 352 26.30 -0.65 25.73
CA ASP A 352 25.76 -1.78 24.96
C ASP A 352 24.60 -2.52 25.64
N ASN A 353 24.34 -2.25 26.90
CA ASN A 353 23.26 -2.84 27.69
C ASN A 353 22.26 -1.82 28.23
N GLN A 354 22.44 -0.52 27.94
CA GLN A 354 21.56 0.56 28.47
C GLN A 354 21.32 1.67 27.43
#